data_1a2e5045b9bd2fd134bf18e6ff794e22
#
_entry.id   1a2e5045b9bd2fd134bf18e6ff794e22
#
_cell.length_a   1.000
_cell.length_b   1.000
_cell.length_c   1.000
_cell.angle_alpha   90.00
_cell.angle_beta   90.00
_cell.angle_gamma   90.00
#
_symmetry.space_group_name_H-M   'P 1'
#
loop_
_entity.id
_entity.type
_entity.pdbx_description
1 polymer ?
#
loop_
_entity_poly.entity_id
_entity_poly.type
_entity_poly.pdbx_seq_one_letter_code
_entity_poly.pdbx_strand_id
1 'polypeptide(L)'
;MMASRMKRKFHVRFRAGENLEITSKDYLSLYLYRNYGAIAKDYYGYHVSVIDLRNPLFSDGNNMLHLVNKYMDFYKQGRHNLSLKAKTEKYAKIIAKTIIFSDGESASNYGQNSFFYDSAEGLLTSVILIISEFCPARQRHIVSVFKLVQDLLKPSKIKGKSSFQVMMDLLPDNHKAKWFAGSALNTGEQAMMSVLSTILSRLNAFIDSEIEQILCFETAVDIEKFCAEKSAIFLVMPEEDNTKHFLISLFIQQYYREMLAYADEQGGRLKNKVIMYLDEIGTIPAIQSAEMIFSASRSRNISIVAIIQSLAQLEKNYGKEGASIIMDNCQDTLFGGFAPNSETAKVMSENLGYKTVLSGSVSKGKNDPSQSLQMIQRPLMTTDELKSMPKGNFILMKTGKNPMKTKLRLYKKWGIELSGEYKMRMRNHREVEYASMYEIESILKSKNQNIDNIMQHIDFQSIKRGGVKVE
;
A
#
# COMPACT_ATOMS: atom_id res chain seq x y z
N MET A 1 -23.90 17.73 -19.05
CA MET A 1 -23.27 18.99 -18.56
C MET A 1 -22.91 18.96 -17.08
N MET A 2 -23.71 18.38 -16.16
CA MET A 2 -23.37 18.21 -14.73
C MET A 2 -22.18 17.29 -14.46
N ALA A 3 -22.07 16.15 -15.13
CA ALA A 3 -20.96 15.21 -14.96
C ALA A 3 -19.59 15.77 -15.33
N SER A 4 -19.52 16.68 -16.32
CA SER A 4 -18.30 17.36 -16.73
C SER A 4 -17.83 18.43 -15.71
N ARG A 5 -18.77 19.07 -15.01
CA ARG A 5 -18.45 20.04 -13.94
C ARG A 5 -17.98 19.37 -12.65
N MET A 6 -18.47 18.17 -12.33
CA MET A 6 -18.01 17.42 -11.16
C MET A 6 -16.62 16.85 -11.35
N LYS A 7 -16.23 16.40 -12.55
CA LYS A 7 -14.85 15.93 -12.82
C LYS A 7 -13.76 16.97 -12.53
N ARG A 8 -14.09 18.26 -12.52
CA ARG A 8 -13.15 19.36 -12.21
C ARG A 8 -13.15 19.81 -10.75
N LYS A 9 -14.07 19.30 -9.91
CA LYS A 9 -14.29 19.83 -8.55
C LYS A 9 -14.00 18.84 -7.40
N PHE A 10 -13.56 17.62 -7.70
CA PHE A 10 -13.25 16.62 -6.68
C PHE A 10 -11.93 16.85 -5.92
N HIS A 11 -11.34 18.01 -5.99
CA HIS A 11 -10.13 18.39 -5.23
C HIS A 11 -10.46 19.17 -3.95
N VAL A 12 -11.60 18.92 -3.36
CA VAL A 12 -12.01 19.65 -2.15
C VAL A 12 -11.78 18.79 -0.93
N ARG A 13 -10.86 19.24 -0.12
CA ARG A 13 -10.64 18.73 1.23
C ARG A 13 -11.89 18.99 2.08
N PHE A 14 -12.43 17.95 2.69
CA PHE A 14 -13.41 18.09 3.75
C PHE A 14 -12.68 18.19 5.09
N ARG A 15 -12.84 19.31 5.76
CA ARG A 15 -12.47 19.42 7.15
C ARG A 15 -13.69 19.11 7.99
N ALA A 16 -13.56 18.10 8.86
CA ALA A 16 -14.53 17.87 9.92
C ALA A 16 -14.62 19.14 10.77
N GLY A 17 -15.80 19.62 11.06
CA GLY A 17 -15.95 20.59 12.11
C GLY A 17 -16.74 21.86 11.83
N GLU A 18 -17.65 21.93 10.86
CA GLU A 18 -18.65 23.00 10.85
C GLU A 18 -20.05 22.40 10.97
N ASN A 19 -20.63 22.47 12.17
CA ASN A 19 -22.01 22.11 12.53
C ASN A 19 -22.44 20.65 12.37
N LEU A 20 -21.52 19.71 12.52
CA LEU A 20 -21.82 18.39 13.04
C LEU A 20 -21.18 18.37 14.43
N GLU A 21 -21.93 18.07 15.46
CA GLU A 21 -21.44 17.59 16.75
C GLU A 21 -20.80 16.21 16.54
N ILE A 22 -19.74 16.15 15.74
CA ILE A 22 -18.93 14.96 15.52
C ILE A 22 -17.89 15.00 16.61
N THR A 23 -18.12 14.24 17.65
CA THR A 23 -17.29 14.19 18.85
C THR A 23 -16.04 13.33 18.68
N SER A 24 -15.87 12.63 17.53
CA SER A 24 -14.68 11.85 17.25
C SER A 24 -14.33 11.81 15.74
N LYS A 25 -13.04 11.68 15.43
CA LYS A 25 -12.52 11.48 14.06
C LYS A 25 -13.01 10.17 13.45
N ASP A 26 -13.28 9.18 14.27
CA ASP A 26 -13.85 7.89 13.91
C ASP A 26 -15.10 7.99 13.05
N TYR A 27 -15.92 8.97 13.35
CA TYR A 27 -17.15 9.22 12.62
C TYR A 27 -16.90 9.72 11.20
N LEU A 28 -15.76 10.35 10.95
CA LEU A 28 -15.44 10.93 9.65
C LEU A 28 -15.08 9.85 8.63
N SER A 29 -14.24 8.87 8.98
CA SER A 29 -13.85 7.79 8.08
C SER A 29 -15.05 6.91 7.69
N LEU A 30 -15.91 6.58 8.66
CA LEU A 30 -17.19 5.89 8.43
C LEU A 30 -18.13 6.70 7.54
N TYR A 31 -18.20 8.02 7.78
CA TYR A 31 -19.03 8.93 6.99
C TYR A 31 -18.55 9.02 5.54
N LEU A 32 -17.25 9.02 5.32
CA LEU A 32 -16.67 9.12 3.99
C LEU A 32 -17.06 7.92 3.12
N TYR A 33 -16.78 6.68 3.53
CA TYR A 33 -17.08 5.55 2.68
C TYR A 33 -18.59 5.28 2.54
N ARG A 34 -19.38 5.52 3.59
CA ARG A 34 -20.84 5.34 3.53
C ARG A 34 -21.47 6.28 2.52
N ASN A 35 -21.11 7.54 2.52
CA ASN A 35 -21.69 8.53 1.63
C ASN A 35 -21.06 8.51 0.23
N TYR A 36 -19.74 8.52 0.14
CA TYR A 36 -19.07 8.54 -1.16
C TYR A 36 -19.08 7.19 -1.84
N GLY A 37 -19.08 6.09 -1.08
CA GLY A 37 -19.27 4.75 -1.62
C GLY A 37 -20.64 4.59 -2.28
N ALA A 38 -21.70 5.10 -1.65
CA ALA A 38 -23.02 5.11 -2.25
C ALA A 38 -23.05 5.95 -3.54
N ILE A 39 -22.53 7.18 -3.52
CA ILE A 39 -22.45 8.03 -4.72
C ILE A 39 -21.62 7.36 -5.82
N ALA A 40 -20.48 6.80 -5.49
CA ALA A 40 -19.58 6.14 -6.45
C ALA A 40 -20.31 4.96 -7.12
N LYS A 41 -20.98 4.13 -6.33
CA LYS A 41 -21.67 2.93 -6.82
C LYS A 41 -22.93 3.28 -7.56
N ASP A 42 -23.87 3.97 -6.90
CA ASP A 42 -25.26 4.10 -7.39
C ASP A 42 -25.39 5.16 -8.47
N TYR A 43 -24.59 6.23 -8.40
CA TYR A 43 -24.65 7.33 -9.35
C TYR A 43 -23.63 7.22 -10.48
N TYR A 44 -22.41 6.76 -10.17
CA TYR A 44 -21.33 6.68 -11.16
C TYR A 44 -21.02 5.28 -11.66
N GLY A 45 -21.62 4.22 -11.08
CA GLY A 45 -21.42 2.84 -11.48
C GLY A 45 -20.01 2.31 -11.19
N TYR A 46 -19.40 2.77 -10.10
CA TYR A 46 -18.12 2.24 -9.65
C TYR A 46 -18.29 0.92 -8.93
N HIS A 47 -17.35 0.02 -9.13
CA HIS A 47 -17.16 -1.09 -8.21
C HIS A 47 -16.53 -0.55 -6.91
N VAL A 48 -17.22 -0.75 -5.78
CA VAL A 48 -16.76 -0.23 -4.48
C VAL A 48 -16.32 -1.39 -3.60
N SER A 49 -15.10 -1.32 -3.10
CA SER A 49 -14.54 -2.23 -2.11
C SER A 49 -14.17 -1.45 -0.85
N VAL A 50 -14.48 -2.02 0.31
CA VAL A 50 -14.21 -1.39 1.61
C VAL A 50 -13.42 -2.37 2.46
N ILE A 51 -12.19 -2.03 2.78
CA ILE A 51 -11.35 -2.76 3.73
C ILE A 51 -11.42 -2.00 5.06
N ASP A 52 -12.20 -2.53 5.96
CA ASP A 52 -12.46 -1.91 7.28
C ASP A 52 -11.70 -2.66 8.37
N LEU A 53 -10.53 -2.13 8.76
CA LEU A 53 -9.70 -2.69 9.83
C LEU A 53 -10.26 -2.40 11.23
N ARG A 54 -11.22 -1.48 11.32
CA ARG A 54 -11.91 -1.15 12.56
C ARG A 54 -13.00 -2.18 12.88
N ASN A 55 -13.73 -2.62 11.85
CA ASN A 55 -14.80 -3.61 11.94
C ASN A 55 -14.59 -4.74 10.93
N PRO A 56 -13.64 -5.64 11.16
CA PRO A 56 -13.25 -6.65 10.18
C PRO A 56 -14.39 -7.55 9.70
N LEU A 57 -15.42 -7.77 10.53
CA LEU A 57 -16.62 -8.52 10.13
C LEU A 57 -17.52 -7.79 9.12
N PHE A 58 -17.37 -6.46 9.00
CA PHE A 58 -18.05 -5.62 8.01
C PHE A 58 -17.11 -5.21 6.87
N SER A 59 -15.97 -5.88 6.73
CA SER A 59 -14.97 -5.62 5.71
C SER A 59 -15.12 -6.55 4.51
N ASP A 60 -14.75 -6.07 3.34
CA ASP A 60 -14.43 -6.93 2.22
C ASP A 60 -13.12 -7.68 2.48
N GLY A 61 -12.97 -8.86 1.87
CA GLY A 61 -11.73 -9.61 1.94
C GLY A 61 -10.63 -8.95 1.12
N ASN A 62 -9.41 -9.06 1.58
CA ASN A 62 -8.20 -8.61 0.90
C ASN A 62 -7.08 -9.62 1.09
N ASN A 63 -7.14 -10.71 0.36
CA ASN A 63 -6.05 -11.69 0.36
C ASN A 63 -4.84 -11.11 -0.39
N MET A 64 -3.79 -10.79 0.34
CA MET A 64 -2.56 -10.22 -0.20
C MET A 64 -1.91 -11.08 -1.29
N LEU A 65 -2.13 -12.40 -1.26
CA LEU A 65 -1.59 -13.33 -2.26
C LEU A 65 -2.47 -13.45 -3.51
N HIS A 66 -3.52 -12.64 -3.66
CA HIS A 66 -4.51 -12.76 -4.73
C HIS A 66 -3.88 -12.85 -6.13
N LEU A 67 -3.03 -11.90 -6.50
CA LEU A 67 -2.42 -11.89 -7.83
C LEU A 67 -1.42 -13.05 -8.02
N VAL A 68 -0.70 -13.45 -6.97
CA VAL A 68 0.16 -14.65 -7.02
C VAL A 68 -0.67 -15.88 -7.31
N ASN A 69 -1.76 -16.08 -6.59
CA ASN A 69 -2.66 -17.22 -6.74
C ASN A 69 -3.35 -17.22 -8.11
N LYS A 70 -3.85 -16.08 -8.56
CA LYS A 70 -4.49 -15.89 -9.87
C LYS A 70 -3.60 -16.34 -11.03
N TYR A 71 -2.36 -15.86 -11.05
CA TYR A 71 -1.43 -16.21 -12.13
C TYR A 71 -0.87 -17.63 -12.01
N MET A 72 -0.71 -18.15 -10.78
CA MET A 72 -0.36 -19.54 -10.56
C MET A 72 -1.46 -20.49 -11.06
N ASP A 73 -2.72 -20.19 -10.81
CA ASP A 73 -3.84 -20.98 -11.30
C ASP A 73 -3.93 -20.95 -12.83
N PHE A 74 -3.74 -19.79 -13.47
CA PHE A 74 -3.67 -19.71 -14.93
C PHE A 74 -2.51 -20.53 -15.51
N TYR A 75 -1.35 -20.54 -14.83
CA TYR A 75 -0.22 -21.35 -15.23
C TYR A 75 -0.53 -22.84 -15.14
N LYS A 76 -1.17 -23.30 -14.06
CA LYS A 76 -1.54 -24.70 -13.85
C LYS A 76 -2.63 -25.21 -14.80
N GLN A 77 -3.55 -24.35 -15.25
CA GLN A 77 -4.66 -24.70 -16.15
C GLN A 77 -4.23 -25.05 -17.58
N GLY A 78 -3.02 -25.52 -17.77
CA GLY A 78 -2.52 -26.07 -19.05
C GLY A 78 -1.97 -25.03 -20.02
N ARG A 79 -1.89 -23.78 -19.63
CA ARG A 79 -1.28 -22.75 -20.46
C ARG A 79 0.24 -22.68 -20.33
N HIS A 80 0.86 -23.37 -19.41
CA HIS A 80 2.30 -23.44 -19.06
C HIS A 80 3.17 -22.30 -19.67
N ASN A 81 2.58 -21.11 -19.74
CA ASN A 81 3.18 -19.96 -20.37
C ASN A 81 4.21 -19.36 -19.38
N LEU A 82 5.45 -19.24 -19.85
CA LEU A 82 6.54 -18.64 -19.07
C LEU A 82 6.18 -17.24 -18.54
N SER A 83 5.42 -16.46 -19.30
CA SER A 83 4.97 -15.13 -18.89
C SER A 83 4.07 -15.18 -17.63
N LEU A 84 3.15 -16.17 -17.53
CA LEU A 84 2.29 -16.34 -16.37
C LEU A 84 3.10 -16.75 -15.13
N LYS A 85 4.08 -17.64 -15.33
CA LYS A 85 5.01 -18.03 -14.26
C LYS A 85 5.82 -16.84 -13.76
N ALA A 86 6.39 -16.06 -14.69
CA ALA A 86 7.16 -14.86 -14.35
C ALA A 86 6.33 -13.81 -13.60
N LYS A 87 5.03 -13.65 -13.94
CA LYS A 87 4.12 -12.78 -13.18
C LYS A 87 3.88 -13.28 -11.77
N THR A 88 3.67 -14.58 -11.58
CA THR A 88 3.53 -15.18 -10.25
C THR A 88 4.76 -14.89 -9.39
N GLU A 89 5.96 -15.13 -9.94
CA GLU A 89 7.23 -14.87 -9.26
C GLU A 89 7.40 -13.37 -8.94
N LYS A 90 7.05 -12.47 -9.86
CA LYS A 90 7.10 -11.01 -9.67
C LYS A 90 6.20 -10.56 -8.52
N TYR A 91 4.94 -11.01 -8.49
CA TYR A 91 4.01 -10.60 -7.43
C TYR A 91 4.38 -11.22 -6.08
N ALA A 92 4.86 -12.46 -6.04
CA ALA A 92 5.37 -13.06 -4.80
C ALA A 92 6.53 -12.24 -4.21
N LYS A 93 7.48 -11.82 -5.06
CA LYS A 93 8.59 -10.96 -4.67
C LYS A 93 8.14 -9.57 -4.18
N ILE A 94 7.15 -8.95 -4.85
CA ILE A 94 6.57 -7.68 -4.42
C ILE A 94 6.04 -7.78 -2.99
N ILE A 95 5.27 -8.83 -2.69
CA ILE A 95 4.66 -9.02 -1.37
C ILE A 95 5.74 -9.29 -0.33
N ALA A 96 6.67 -10.22 -0.60
CA ALA A 96 7.77 -10.52 0.31
C ALA A 96 8.58 -9.28 0.66
N LYS A 97 8.98 -8.50 -0.35
CA LYS A 97 9.70 -7.24 -0.16
C LYS A 97 8.91 -6.24 0.65
N THR A 98 7.60 -6.11 0.39
CA THR A 98 6.74 -5.17 1.12
C THR A 98 6.64 -5.53 2.60
N ILE A 99 6.55 -6.82 2.93
CA ILE A 99 6.45 -7.29 4.31
C ILE A 99 7.78 -7.15 5.04
N ILE A 100 8.88 -7.60 4.44
CA ILE A 100 10.20 -7.60 5.09
C ILE A 100 10.68 -6.18 5.39
N PHE A 101 10.42 -5.23 4.49
CA PHE A 101 10.83 -3.83 4.61
C PHE A 101 9.68 -2.89 5.01
N SER A 102 8.70 -3.38 5.77
CA SER A 102 7.50 -2.60 6.14
C SER A 102 7.78 -1.42 7.08
N ASP A 103 8.90 -1.40 7.79
CA ASP A 103 9.24 -0.35 8.77
C ASP A 103 9.72 0.97 8.12
N GLY A 104 9.73 1.05 6.81
CA GLY A 104 10.13 2.26 6.07
C GLY A 104 11.65 2.41 5.92
N GLU A 105 12.46 1.55 6.53
CA GLU A 105 13.90 1.56 6.35
C GLU A 105 14.31 0.90 5.03
N SER A 106 15.26 1.49 4.33
CA SER A 106 15.85 0.86 3.14
C SER A 106 16.86 -0.22 3.54
N ALA A 107 17.10 -1.21 2.67
CA ALA A 107 18.09 -2.26 2.92
C ALA A 107 19.47 -1.69 3.29
N SER A 108 19.83 -0.51 2.77
CA SER A 108 21.08 0.19 3.10
C SER A 108 21.18 0.63 4.56
N ASN A 109 20.07 0.86 5.24
CA ASN A 109 20.06 1.32 6.64
C ASN A 109 20.29 0.20 7.65
N TYR A 110 20.15 -1.07 7.22
CA TYR A 110 20.38 -2.22 8.11
C TYR A 110 21.87 -2.59 8.29
N GLY A 111 22.79 -1.90 7.60
CA GLY A 111 24.23 -2.07 7.76
C GLY A 111 24.68 -3.53 7.61
N GLN A 112 25.35 -4.07 8.62
CA GLN A 112 25.81 -5.47 8.65
C GLN A 112 24.65 -6.52 8.65
N ASN A 113 23.44 -6.11 8.99
CA ASN A 113 22.28 -6.98 9.02
C ASN A 113 21.54 -7.08 7.67
N SER A 114 21.95 -6.33 6.64
CA SER A 114 21.31 -6.34 5.31
C SER A 114 21.17 -7.75 4.73
N PHE A 115 22.19 -8.60 4.93
CA PHE A 115 22.16 -10.00 4.50
C PHE A 115 20.98 -10.79 5.05
N PHE A 116 20.59 -10.58 6.32
CA PHE A 116 19.47 -11.31 6.92
C PHE A 116 18.14 -10.87 6.33
N TYR A 117 17.97 -9.60 6.03
CA TYR A 117 16.75 -9.05 5.40
C TYR A 117 16.62 -9.50 3.94
N ASP A 118 17.71 -9.44 3.16
CA ASP A 118 17.72 -9.92 1.77
C ASP A 118 17.44 -11.43 1.69
N SER A 119 18.04 -12.21 2.59
CA SER A 119 17.79 -13.64 2.70
C SER A 119 16.37 -13.95 3.15
N ALA A 120 15.81 -13.12 4.05
CA ALA A 120 14.42 -13.21 4.49
C ALA A 120 13.43 -12.89 3.36
N GLU A 121 13.69 -11.87 2.52
CA GLU A 121 12.89 -11.58 1.32
C GLU A 121 12.87 -12.79 0.39
N GLY A 122 14.04 -13.36 0.08
CA GLY A 122 14.16 -14.53 -0.79
C GLY A 122 13.40 -15.75 -0.24
N LEU A 123 13.61 -16.06 1.04
CA LEU A 123 12.95 -17.18 1.71
C LEU A 123 11.42 -16.98 1.78
N LEU A 124 10.96 -15.79 2.13
CA LEU A 124 9.53 -15.48 2.16
C LEU A 124 8.90 -15.59 0.77
N THR A 125 9.60 -15.12 -0.28
CA THR A 125 9.18 -15.30 -1.68
C THR A 125 9.03 -16.80 -2.01
N SER A 126 9.99 -17.61 -1.61
CA SER A 126 9.96 -19.06 -1.79
C SER A 126 8.75 -19.71 -1.14
N VAL A 127 8.48 -19.39 0.12
CA VAL A 127 7.34 -19.93 0.89
C VAL A 127 6.00 -19.51 0.28
N ILE A 128 5.87 -18.25 -0.15
CA ILE A 128 4.68 -17.75 -0.85
C ILE A 128 4.43 -18.56 -2.13
N LEU A 129 5.47 -18.82 -2.93
CA LEU A 129 5.34 -19.62 -4.15
C LEU A 129 4.92 -21.05 -3.86
N ILE A 130 5.50 -21.71 -2.83
CA ILE A 130 5.14 -23.06 -2.43
C ILE A 130 3.66 -23.15 -2.04
N ILE A 131 3.19 -22.22 -1.20
CA ILE A 131 1.78 -22.20 -0.78
C ILE A 131 0.87 -21.96 -1.98
N SER A 132 1.18 -21.01 -2.84
CA SER A 132 0.37 -20.72 -4.02
C SER A 132 0.34 -21.89 -5.01
N GLU A 133 1.43 -22.65 -5.13
CA GLU A 133 1.53 -23.78 -6.05
C GLU A 133 0.93 -25.07 -5.53
N PHE A 134 1.16 -25.42 -4.27
CA PHE A 134 0.85 -26.75 -3.75
C PHE A 134 -0.36 -26.81 -2.82
N CYS A 135 -0.77 -25.69 -2.21
CA CYS A 135 -1.90 -25.72 -1.29
C CYS A 135 -3.26 -25.56 -2.00
N PRO A 136 -4.35 -26.07 -1.40
CA PRO A 136 -5.72 -25.78 -1.82
C PRO A 136 -6.04 -24.29 -1.75
N ALA A 137 -7.01 -23.83 -2.56
CA ALA A 137 -7.34 -22.41 -2.67
C ALA A 137 -7.63 -21.72 -1.33
N ARG A 138 -8.32 -22.42 -0.40
CA ARG A 138 -8.68 -21.89 0.92
C ARG A 138 -7.50 -21.69 1.86
N GLN A 139 -6.37 -22.34 1.59
CA GLN A 139 -5.15 -22.25 2.39
C GLN A 139 -4.12 -21.27 1.82
N ARG A 140 -4.40 -20.65 0.68
CA ARG A 140 -3.44 -19.76 -0.02
C ARG A 140 -3.53 -18.31 0.44
N HIS A 141 -3.10 -18.05 1.66
CA HIS A 141 -3.12 -16.71 2.28
C HIS A 141 -1.90 -16.50 3.19
N ILE A 142 -1.69 -15.25 3.61
CA ILE A 142 -0.48 -14.84 4.34
C ILE A 142 -0.33 -15.54 5.71
N VAL A 143 -1.42 -15.88 6.38
CA VAL A 143 -1.36 -16.56 7.68
C VAL A 143 -0.90 -18.02 7.51
N SER A 144 -1.24 -18.68 6.40
CA SER A 144 -0.64 -19.97 6.04
C SER A 144 0.86 -19.89 5.79
N VAL A 145 1.32 -18.76 5.21
CA VAL A 145 2.76 -18.49 5.07
C VAL A 145 3.43 -18.42 6.44
N PHE A 146 2.84 -17.67 7.37
CA PHE A 146 3.33 -17.62 8.75
C PHE A 146 3.43 -19.02 9.38
N LYS A 147 2.34 -19.78 9.31
CA LYS A 147 2.29 -21.12 9.90
C LYS A 147 3.35 -22.06 9.28
N LEU A 148 3.52 -22.02 7.98
CA LEU A 148 4.53 -22.82 7.31
C LEU A 148 5.94 -22.41 7.75
N VAL A 149 6.26 -21.12 7.82
CA VAL A 149 7.55 -20.63 8.34
C VAL A 149 7.78 -21.11 9.77
N GLN A 150 6.74 -21.08 10.62
CA GLN A 150 6.81 -21.60 11.99
C GLN A 150 7.08 -23.12 12.03
N ASP A 151 6.46 -23.89 11.13
CA ASP A 151 6.70 -25.33 11.02
C ASP A 151 8.12 -25.64 10.54
N LEU A 152 8.71 -24.81 9.69
CA LEU A 152 10.08 -24.95 9.21
C LEU A 152 11.15 -24.74 10.30
N LEU A 153 10.81 -24.09 11.41
CA LEU A 153 11.67 -23.98 12.60
C LEU A 153 11.77 -25.28 13.39
N LYS A 154 10.80 -26.20 13.23
CA LYS A 154 10.80 -27.46 13.95
C LYS A 154 11.98 -28.33 13.51
N PRO A 155 12.59 -29.09 14.42
CA PRO A 155 13.66 -30.02 14.08
C PRO A 155 13.18 -31.08 13.09
N SER A 156 14.00 -31.38 12.10
CA SER A 156 13.72 -32.45 11.15
C SER A 156 13.90 -33.86 11.78
N LYS A 157 13.19 -34.83 11.24
CA LYS A 157 13.41 -36.25 11.55
C LYS A 157 14.72 -36.80 10.95
N ILE A 158 15.32 -36.07 9.99
CA ILE A 158 16.55 -36.46 9.30
C ILE A 158 17.73 -35.80 9.99
N LYS A 159 18.63 -36.58 10.57
CA LYS A 159 19.81 -36.10 11.27
C LYS A 159 20.68 -35.22 10.33
N GLY A 160 21.03 -34.02 10.77
CA GLY A 160 21.87 -33.10 10.01
C GLY A 160 21.16 -32.25 8.96
N LYS A 161 19.82 -32.33 8.87
CA LYS A 161 19.01 -31.46 7.98
C LYS A 161 17.93 -30.72 8.75
N SER A 162 17.69 -29.46 8.44
CA SER A 162 16.53 -28.73 8.94
C SER A 162 15.25 -29.20 8.22
N SER A 163 14.08 -28.97 8.84
CA SER A 163 12.78 -29.25 8.19
C SER A 163 12.64 -28.49 6.87
N PHE A 164 13.19 -27.28 6.80
CA PHE A 164 13.23 -26.49 5.58
C PHE A 164 14.05 -27.17 4.45
N GLN A 165 15.25 -27.65 4.77
CA GLN A 165 16.08 -28.37 3.80
C GLN A 165 15.38 -29.64 3.30
N VAL A 166 14.73 -30.38 4.18
CA VAL A 166 14.00 -31.61 3.80
C VAL A 166 12.87 -31.30 2.83
N MET A 167 12.11 -30.22 3.08
CA MET A 167 11.05 -29.81 2.17
C MET A 167 11.61 -29.35 0.81
N MET A 168 12.72 -28.59 0.81
CA MET A 168 13.36 -28.12 -0.43
C MET A 168 13.96 -29.25 -1.25
N ASP A 169 14.46 -30.30 -0.62
CA ASP A 169 14.98 -31.49 -1.31
C ASP A 169 13.90 -32.26 -2.08
N LEU A 170 12.63 -32.12 -1.70
CA LEU A 170 11.50 -32.68 -2.43
C LEU A 170 11.15 -31.93 -3.70
N LEU A 171 11.64 -30.70 -3.86
CA LEU A 171 11.43 -29.92 -5.08
C LEU A 171 12.49 -30.23 -6.14
N PRO A 172 12.13 -30.21 -7.45
CA PRO A 172 13.10 -30.31 -8.52
C PRO A 172 14.20 -29.23 -8.41
N ASP A 173 15.41 -29.53 -8.88
CA ASP A 173 16.55 -28.60 -8.77
C ASP A 173 16.35 -27.28 -9.54
N ASN A 174 15.58 -27.33 -10.61
CA ASN A 174 15.22 -26.15 -11.40
C ASN A 174 13.99 -25.40 -10.88
N HIS A 175 13.45 -25.77 -9.71
CA HIS A 175 12.28 -25.13 -9.14
C HIS A 175 12.62 -23.73 -8.59
N LYS A 176 11.87 -22.70 -8.99
CA LYS A 176 12.17 -21.31 -8.63
C LYS A 176 12.11 -21.03 -7.13
N ALA A 177 11.21 -21.68 -6.39
CA ALA A 177 11.16 -21.56 -4.93
C ALA A 177 12.51 -21.94 -4.30
N LYS A 178 13.17 -23.01 -4.81
CA LYS A 178 14.49 -23.44 -4.34
C LYS A 178 15.56 -22.38 -4.62
N TRP A 179 15.48 -21.70 -5.79
CA TRP A 179 16.44 -20.66 -6.14
C TRP A 179 16.25 -19.39 -5.30
N PHE A 180 15.00 -18.97 -5.06
CA PHE A 180 14.74 -17.81 -4.19
C PHE A 180 15.20 -18.05 -2.74
N ALA A 181 15.09 -19.29 -2.25
CA ALA A 181 15.58 -19.66 -0.93
C ALA A 181 17.10 -19.91 -0.86
N GLY A 182 17.80 -19.90 -2.01
CA GLY A 182 19.20 -20.33 -2.11
C GLY A 182 20.15 -19.62 -1.16
N SER A 183 19.99 -18.32 -0.94
CA SER A 183 20.79 -17.58 0.03
C SER A 183 20.61 -18.11 1.45
N ALA A 184 19.37 -18.32 1.88
CA ALA A 184 19.04 -18.87 3.19
C ALA A 184 19.47 -20.34 3.34
N LEU A 185 19.30 -21.16 2.28
CA LEU A 185 19.68 -22.59 2.29
C LEU A 185 21.18 -22.82 2.43
N ASN A 186 21.99 -21.93 1.92
CA ASN A 186 23.45 -22.04 1.93
C ASN A 186 24.09 -21.42 3.18
N THR A 187 23.30 -20.97 4.15
CA THR A 187 23.79 -20.44 5.42
C THR A 187 23.92 -21.52 6.48
N GLY A 188 24.78 -21.29 7.48
CA GLY A 188 24.84 -22.14 8.67
C GLY A 188 23.51 -22.09 9.47
N GLU A 189 23.28 -23.10 10.29
CA GLU A 189 22.04 -23.27 11.05
C GLU A 189 21.65 -22.01 11.87
N GLN A 190 22.63 -21.41 12.55
CA GLN A 190 22.40 -20.20 13.35
C GLN A 190 21.94 -19.01 12.51
N ALA A 191 22.53 -18.81 11.33
CA ALA A 191 22.14 -17.73 10.42
C ALA A 191 20.76 -18.00 9.82
N MET A 192 20.43 -19.26 9.48
CA MET A 192 19.11 -19.66 9.04
C MET A 192 18.04 -19.37 10.10
N MET A 193 18.31 -19.67 11.37
CA MET A 193 17.40 -19.36 12.48
C MET A 193 17.16 -17.86 12.60
N SER A 194 18.18 -17.03 12.37
CA SER A 194 18.05 -15.57 12.37
C SER A 194 17.18 -15.07 11.21
N VAL A 195 17.33 -15.64 10.01
CA VAL A 195 16.49 -15.32 8.83
C VAL A 195 15.03 -15.68 9.11
N LEU A 196 14.75 -16.89 9.60
CA LEU A 196 13.40 -17.33 9.94
C LEU A 196 12.77 -16.48 11.04
N SER A 197 13.54 -16.13 12.07
CA SER A 197 13.10 -15.25 13.16
C SER A 197 12.73 -13.85 12.64
N THR A 198 13.50 -13.32 11.70
CA THR A 198 13.19 -12.05 11.03
C THR A 198 11.86 -12.12 10.30
N ILE A 199 11.63 -13.17 9.53
CA ILE A 199 10.35 -13.37 8.82
C ILE A 199 9.18 -13.47 9.81
N LEU A 200 9.32 -14.31 10.85
CA LEU A 200 8.26 -14.48 11.84
C LEU A 200 7.93 -13.20 12.59
N SER A 201 8.95 -12.40 12.94
CA SER A 201 8.75 -11.11 13.57
C SER A 201 7.87 -10.18 12.72
N ARG A 202 8.07 -10.18 11.41
CA ARG A 202 7.26 -9.39 10.47
C ARG A 202 5.85 -9.96 10.27
N LEU A 203 5.75 -11.27 10.19
CA LEU A 203 4.47 -11.95 9.97
C LEU A 203 3.59 -12.03 11.23
N ASN A 204 4.17 -11.89 12.42
CA ASN A 204 3.43 -11.94 13.69
C ASN A 204 2.32 -10.87 13.77
N ALA A 205 2.51 -9.75 13.10
CA ALA A 205 1.54 -8.67 13.04
C ALA A 205 0.21 -9.04 12.31
N PHE A 206 0.20 -10.14 11.54
CA PHE A 206 -0.99 -10.63 10.83
C PHE A 206 -1.82 -11.63 11.64
N ILE A 207 -1.34 -12.03 12.83
CA ILE A 207 -1.99 -13.05 13.67
C ILE A 207 -2.97 -12.37 14.61
N ASP A 208 -4.15 -12.16 14.09
CA ASP A 208 -5.30 -11.63 14.82
C ASP A 208 -6.54 -12.25 14.18
N SER A 209 -7.38 -12.90 14.99
CA SER A 209 -8.55 -13.63 14.50
C SER A 209 -9.54 -12.77 13.73
N GLU A 210 -9.61 -11.47 14.01
CA GLU A 210 -10.43 -10.54 13.24
C GLU A 210 -9.76 -10.14 11.92
N ILE A 211 -8.45 -9.90 11.94
CA ILE A 211 -7.68 -9.58 10.73
C ILE A 211 -7.64 -10.75 9.76
N GLU A 212 -7.60 -11.98 10.26
CA GLU A 212 -7.69 -13.19 9.44
C GLU A 212 -8.98 -13.24 8.61
N GLN A 213 -10.10 -12.68 9.12
CA GLN A 213 -11.35 -12.60 8.35
C GLN A 213 -11.22 -11.72 7.10
N ILE A 214 -10.28 -10.78 7.09
CA ILE A 214 -9.95 -9.95 5.91
C ILE A 214 -8.94 -10.67 5.02
N LEU A 215 -7.88 -11.23 5.60
CA LEU A 215 -6.69 -11.68 4.86
C LEU A 215 -6.79 -13.10 4.30
N CYS A 216 -7.60 -13.99 4.91
CA CYS A 216 -7.57 -15.42 4.62
C CYS A 216 -8.63 -15.89 3.62
N PHE A 217 -9.51 -15.01 3.17
CA PHE A 217 -10.59 -15.38 2.28
C PHE A 217 -10.47 -14.71 0.91
N GLU A 218 -11.53 -14.84 0.10
CA GLU A 218 -11.59 -14.24 -1.23
C GLU A 218 -11.39 -12.73 -1.16
N THR A 219 -10.62 -12.19 -2.11
CA THR A 219 -10.40 -10.75 -2.18
C THR A 219 -11.44 -10.05 -3.04
N ALA A 220 -11.92 -8.91 -2.57
CA ALA A 220 -12.68 -7.97 -3.37
C ALA A 220 -11.77 -6.96 -4.11
N VAL A 221 -10.47 -6.95 -3.78
CA VAL A 221 -9.49 -6.00 -4.30
C VAL A 221 -8.57 -6.69 -5.31
N ASP A 222 -8.84 -6.47 -6.60
CA ASP A 222 -7.94 -6.84 -7.70
C ASP A 222 -7.38 -5.56 -8.31
N ILE A 223 -6.09 -5.29 -8.10
CA ILE A 223 -5.45 -4.03 -8.53
C ILE A 223 -5.42 -3.88 -10.05
N GLU A 224 -5.34 -4.96 -10.81
CA GLU A 224 -5.41 -4.89 -12.26
C GLU A 224 -6.78 -4.44 -12.74
N LYS A 225 -7.86 -5.01 -12.15
CA LYS A 225 -9.24 -4.58 -12.41
C LYS A 225 -9.47 -3.15 -11.93
N PHE A 226 -8.97 -2.80 -10.75
CA PHE A 226 -9.05 -1.45 -10.22
C PHE A 226 -8.46 -0.42 -11.19
N CYS A 227 -7.33 -0.72 -11.82
CA CYS A 227 -6.71 0.15 -12.81
C CYS A 227 -7.44 0.15 -14.17
N ALA A 228 -8.11 -0.95 -14.52
CA ALA A 228 -8.77 -1.11 -15.81
C ALA A 228 -10.21 -0.60 -15.83
N GLU A 229 -10.92 -0.68 -14.71
CA GLU A 229 -12.36 -0.42 -14.58
C GLU A 229 -12.64 0.75 -13.63
N LYS A 230 -13.90 1.23 -13.64
CA LYS A 230 -14.35 2.22 -12.66
C LYS A 230 -14.46 1.55 -11.28
N SER A 231 -13.47 1.77 -10.45
CA SER A 231 -13.39 1.16 -9.13
C SER A 231 -13.00 2.17 -8.06
N ALA A 232 -13.46 1.96 -6.83
CA ALA A 232 -13.09 2.74 -5.66
C ALA A 232 -12.78 1.78 -4.49
N ILE A 233 -11.61 1.94 -3.90
CA ILE A 233 -11.18 1.17 -2.72
C ILE A 233 -11.11 2.14 -1.55
N PHE A 234 -11.80 1.81 -0.46
CA PHE A 234 -11.74 2.54 0.80
C PHE A 234 -10.97 1.70 1.82
N LEU A 235 -9.90 2.27 2.36
CA LEU A 235 -9.15 1.70 3.48
C LEU A 235 -9.54 2.46 4.74
N VAL A 236 -10.21 1.79 5.66
CA VAL A 236 -10.70 2.37 6.92
C VAL A 236 -9.83 1.89 8.07
N MET A 237 -9.27 2.84 8.80
CA MET A 237 -8.32 2.63 9.88
C MET A 237 -8.96 2.95 11.22
N PRO A 238 -8.77 2.12 12.27
CA PRO A 238 -9.14 2.50 13.64
C PRO A 238 -8.24 3.65 14.11
N GLU A 239 -8.80 4.68 14.72
CA GLU A 239 -8.01 5.80 15.23
C GLU A 239 -7.37 5.49 16.60
N GLU A 240 -8.05 4.69 17.41
CA GLU A 240 -7.65 4.40 18.79
C GLU A 240 -6.68 3.22 18.89
N ASP A 241 -6.68 2.30 17.90
CA ASP A 241 -5.85 1.10 17.89
C ASP A 241 -4.71 1.21 16.86
N ASN A 242 -3.55 1.60 17.33
CA ASN A 242 -2.34 1.72 16.50
C ASN A 242 -1.79 0.36 16.03
N THR A 243 -2.21 -0.75 16.62
CA THR A 243 -1.67 -2.07 16.29
C THR A 243 -1.97 -2.50 14.86
N LYS A 244 -3.06 -2.01 14.29
CA LYS A 244 -3.52 -2.31 12.92
C LYS A 244 -3.06 -1.29 11.87
N HIS A 245 -2.47 -0.16 12.28
CA HIS A 245 -2.08 0.92 11.36
C HIS A 245 -1.02 0.49 10.33
N PHE A 246 -0.12 -0.44 10.69
CA PHE A 246 0.88 -0.96 9.78
C PHE A 246 0.26 -1.60 8.52
N LEU A 247 -0.93 -2.23 8.65
CA LEU A 247 -1.61 -2.86 7.52
C LEU A 247 -2.02 -1.85 6.45
N ILE A 248 -2.43 -0.64 6.85
CA ILE A 248 -2.78 0.43 5.89
C ILE A 248 -1.56 0.84 5.08
N SER A 249 -0.44 1.09 5.75
CA SER A 249 0.83 1.41 5.08
C SER A 249 1.26 0.28 4.15
N LEU A 250 1.12 -0.96 4.60
CA LEU A 250 1.45 -2.15 3.83
C LEU A 250 0.56 -2.30 2.57
N PHE A 251 -0.76 -2.12 2.71
CA PHE A 251 -1.68 -2.20 1.57
C PHE A 251 -1.42 -1.09 0.56
N ILE A 252 -1.17 0.15 1.01
CA ILE A 252 -0.82 1.26 0.11
C ILE A 252 0.46 0.93 -0.67
N GLN A 253 1.49 0.42 0.00
CA GLN A 253 2.74 0.01 -0.64
C GLN A 253 2.54 -1.13 -1.64
N GLN A 254 1.80 -2.18 -1.24
CA GLN A 254 1.49 -3.31 -2.10
C GLN A 254 0.72 -2.85 -3.34
N TYR A 255 -0.38 -2.14 -3.16
CA TYR A 255 -1.22 -1.65 -4.25
C TYR A 255 -0.43 -0.77 -5.21
N TYR A 256 0.40 0.14 -4.68
CA TYR A 256 1.24 0.98 -5.51
C TYR A 256 2.22 0.17 -6.36
N ARG A 257 2.91 -0.81 -5.77
CA ARG A 257 3.84 -1.69 -6.50
C ARG A 257 3.13 -2.54 -7.54
N GLU A 258 1.94 -3.04 -7.24
CA GLU A 258 1.11 -3.79 -8.19
C GLU A 258 0.62 -2.90 -9.33
N MET A 259 0.21 -1.65 -9.04
CA MET A 259 -0.12 -0.65 -10.06
C MET A 259 1.06 -0.34 -10.98
N LEU A 260 2.27 -0.20 -10.43
CA LEU A 260 3.48 -0.01 -11.23
C LEU A 260 3.75 -1.22 -12.13
N ALA A 261 3.65 -2.43 -11.57
CA ALA A 261 3.83 -3.66 -12.32
C ALA A 261 2.85 -3.78 -13.49
N TYR A 262 1.58 -3.40 -13.26
CA TYR A 262 0.55 -3.38 -14.29
C TYR A 262 0.78 -2.24 -15.31
N ALA A 263 1.22 -1.05 -14.86
CA ALA A 263 1.56 0.06 -15.75
C ALA A 263 2.71 -0.32 -16.71
N ASP A 264 3.73 -1.02 -16.23
CA ASP A 264 4.86 -1.47 -17.04
C ASP A 264 4.39 -2.41 -18.18
N GLU A 265 3.41 -3.27 -17.90
CA GLU A 265 2.80 -4.14 -18.90
C GLU A 265 1.94 -3.37 -19.93
N GLN A 266 1.44 -2.19 -19.54
CA GLN A 266 0.68 -1.30 -20.43
C GLN A 266 1.56 -0.29 -21.21
N GLY A 267 2.87 -0.50 -21.24
CA GLY A 267 3.81 0.40 -21.93
C GLY A 267 4.33 1.53 -21.03
N GLY A 268 4.35 1.30 -19.72
CA GLY A 268 4.92 2.21 -18.72
C GLY A 268 3.95 3.22 -18.14
N ARG A 269 2.67 3.19 -18.52
CA ARG A 269 1.65 4.14 -18.05
C ARG A 269 0.27 3.50 -17.99
N LEU A 270 -0.49 3.77 -16.93
CA LEU A 270 -1.87 3.32 -16.81
C LEU A 270 -2.76 4.06 -17.84
N LYS A 271 -3.67 3.32 -18.49
CA LYS A 271 -4.65 3.89 -19.42
C LYS A 271 -5.64 4.78 -18.68
N ASN A 272 -6.16 4.33 -17.56
CA ASN A 272 -7.05 5.10 -16.72
C ASN A 272 -6.25 5.81 -15.62
N LYS A 273 -6.69 7.01 -15.27
CA LYS A 273 -6.08 7.77 -14.19
C LYS A 273 -6.50 7.18 -12.84
N VAL A 274 -5.54 6.85 -12.02
CA VAL A 274 -5.73 6.50 -10.62
C VAL A 274 -5.49 7.72 -9.74
N ILE A 275 -6.33 7.91 -8.72
CA ILE A 275 -6.17 8.97 -7.73
C ILE A 275 -6.14 8.31 -6.35
N MET A 276 -5.06 8.50 -5.62
CA MET A 276 -4.89 8.04 -4.24
C MET A 276 -5.11 9.22 -3.29
N TYR A 277 -6.13 9.14 -2.45
CA TYR A 277 -6.37 10.10 -1.38
C TYR A 277 -5.78 9.52 -0.09
N LEU A 278 -4.70 10.11 0.39
CA LEU A 278 -4.02 9.73 1.63
C LEU A 278 -4.45 10.73 2.72
N ASP A 279 -5.60 10.45 3.33
CA ASP A 279 -6.10 11.30 4.41
C ASP A 279 -5.28 11.03 5.67
N GLU A 280 -4.82 12.10 6.30
CA GLU A 280 -3.97 12.08 7.49
C GLU A 280 -2.69 11.23 7.33
N ILE A 281 -2.01 11.33 6.19
CA ILE A 281 -0.74 10.60 5.93
C ILE A 281 0.31 10.77 7.05
N GLY A 282 0.22 11.83 7.84
CA GLY A 282 1.11 12.07 8.98
C GLY A 282 0.79 11.23 10.23
N THR A 283 -0.34 10.50 10.26
CA THR A 283 -0.75 9.68 11.42
C THR A 283 -0.55 8.19 11.20
N ILE A 284 -0.56 7.73 9.95
CA ILE A 284 -0.23 6.34 9.61
C ILE A 284 1.28 6.11 9.70
N PRO A 285 1.75 4.87 9.95
CA PRO A 285 3.17 4.56 9.86
C PRO A 285 3.75 4.95 8.50
N ALA A 286 5.01 5.34 8.49
CA ALA A 286 5.68 5.79 7.28
C ALA A 286 5.53 4.79 6.14
N ILE A 287 5.08 5.27 4.98
CA ILE A 287 5.02 4.47 3.76
C ILE A 287 6.43 4.37 3.21
N GLN A 288 6.96 3.17 3.09
CA GLN A 288 8.31 2.96 2.55
C GLN A 288 8.44 3.58 1.16
N SER A 289 9.53 4.31 0.94
CA SER A 289 9.82 4.99 -0.34
C SER A 289 8.73 5.99 -0.76
N ALA A 290 8.05 6.63 0.21
CA ALA A 290 7.03 7.65 -0.08
C ALA A 290 7.55 8.74 -1.02
N GLU A 291 8.78 9.19 -0.84
CA GLU A 291 9.46 10.18 -1.70
C GLU A 291 9.47 9.72 -3.17
N MET A 292 9.79 8.46 -3.43
CA MET A 292 9.77 7.87 -4.77
C MET A 292 8.32 7.76 -5.28
N ILE A 293 7.37 7.41 -4.42
CA ILE A 293 5.96 7.34 -4.76
C ILE A 293 5.47 8.70 -5.24
N PHE A 294 5.76 9.77 -4.52
CA PHE A 294 5.36 11.13 -4.90
C PHE A 294 6.06 11.64 -6.17
N SER A 295 7.35 11.33 -6.36
CA SER A 295 8.11 11.79 -7.53
C SER A 295 7.77 11.04 -8.82
N ALA A 296 7.55 9.72 -8.76
CA ALA A 296 7.38 8.86 -9.94
C ALA A 296 5.92 8.68 -10.40
N SER A 297 4.93 8.85 -9.51
CA SER A 297 3.52 8.52 -9.78
C SER A 297 2.91 9.25 -10.97
N ARG A 298 3.28 10.51 -11.17
CA ARG A 298 2.75 11.35 -12.27
C ARG A 298 3.02 10.74 -13.64
N SER A 299 4.21 10.22 -13.87
CA SER A 299 4.59 9.59 -15.14
C SER A 299 3.75 8.36 -15.44
N ARG A 300 3.30 7.65 -14.41
CA ARG A 300 2.48 6.43 -14.46
C ARG A 300 0.98 6.69 -14.55
N ASN A 301 0.53 7.94 -14.64
CA ASN A 301 -0.88 8.36 -14.60
C ASN A 301 -1.55 8.12 -13.24
N ILE A 302 -0.76 8.15 -12.16
CA ILE A 302 -1.21 8.08 -10.78
C ILE A 302 -1.08 9.46 -10.16
N SER A 303 -2.14 9.97 -9.55
CA SER A 303 -2.14 11.23 -8.79
C SER A 303 -2.31 10.95 -7.33
N ILE A 304 -1.51 11.61 -6.50
CA ILE A 304 -1.58 11.47 -5.05
C ILE A 304 -2.09 12.79 -4.47
N VAL A 305 -3.03 12.68 -3.56
CA VAL A 305 -3.56 13.79 -2.77
C VAL A 305 -3.23 13.49 -1.31
N ALA A 306 -2.15 14.09 -0.82
CA ALA A 306 -1.77 13.99 0.58
C ALA A 306 -2.49 15.05 1.41
N ILE A 307 -3.10 14.63 2.52
CA ILE A 307 -3.80 15.51 3.44
C ILE A 307 -3.10 15.40 4.80
N ILE A 308 -2.67 16.54 5.33
CA ILE A 308 -1.97 16.64 6.61
C ILE A 308 -2.60 17.71 7.48
N GLN A 309 -2.49 17.59 8.78
CA GLN A 309 -2.91 18.62 9.73
C GLN A 309 -1.80 19.65 9.96
N SER A 310 -0.54 19.20 9.97
CA SER A 310 0.62 20.06 10.15
C SER A 310 1.85 19.48 9.44
N LEU A 311 2.80 20.34 9.09
CA LEU A 311 4.09 19.91 8.53
C LEU A 311 4.90 19.10 9.55
N ALA A 312 4.81 19.43 10.84
CA ALA A 312 5.51 18.69 11.90
C ALA A 312 5.12 17.20 11.96
N GLN A 313 3.87 16.84 11.63
CA GLN A 313 3.47 15.43 11.54
C GLN A 313 4.12 14.73 10.35
N LEU A 314 4.24 15.41 9.22
CA LEU A 314 4.91 14.87 8.04
C LEU A 314 6.42 14.68 8.32
N GLU A 315 7.06 15.68 8.91
CA GLU A 315 8.47 15.64 9.31
C GLU A 315 8.77 14.54 10.34
N LYS A 316 7.84 14.29 11.25
CA LYS A 316 7.96 13.21 12.23
C LYS A 316 8.06 11.83 11.56
N ASN A 317 7.28 11.60 10.50
CA ASN A 317 7.23 10.31 9.83
C ASN A 317 8.32 10.13 8.77
N TYR A 318 8.69 11.19 8.06
CA TYR A 318 9.57 11.10 6.89
C TYR A 318 10.90 11.87 7.05
N GLY A 319 11.14 12.46 8.23
CA GLY A 319 12.25 13.38 8.44
C GLY A 319 12.05 14.71 7.68
N LYS A 320 12.92 15.69 7.94
CA LYS A 320 12.83 17.01 7.30
C LYS A 320 13.06 16.93 5.79
N GLU A 321 14.03 16.13 5.36
CA GLU A 321 14.38 15.97 3.94
C GLU A 321 13.27 15.25 3.19
N GLY A 322 12.75 14.13 3.70
CA GLY A 322 11.67 13.38 3.09
C GLY A 322 10.37 14.20 3.02
N ALA A 323 10.04 14.95 4.06
CA ALA A 323 8.89 15.86 4.05
C ALA A 323 9.03 16.95 2.99
N SER A 324 10.23 17.53 2.83
CA SER A 324 10.52 18.52 1.78
C SER A 324 10.35 17.91 0.39
N ILE A 325 10.91 16.73 0.15
CA ILE A 325 10.79 16.02 -1.15
C ILE A 325 9.30 15.76 -1.48
N ILE A 326 8.51 15.32 -0.50
CA ILE A 326 7.08 15.10 -0.70
C ILE A 326 6.37 16.39 -1.08
N MET A 327 6.66 17.49 -0.38
CA MET A 327 6.07 18.80 -0.65
C MET A 327 6.44 19.34 -2.03
N ASP A 328 7.71 19.24 -2.41
CA ASP A 328 8.23 19.75 -3.70
C ASP A 328 7.62 19.01 -4.90
N ASN A 329 7.22 17.76 -4.72
CA ASN A 329 6.51 16.99 -5.75
C ASN A 329 5.01 17.30 -5.84
N CYS A 330 4.45 18.10 -4.90
CA CYS A 330 3.07 18.54 -4.94
C CYS A 330 2.90 19.74 -5.89
N GLN A 331 2.29 19.53 -7.04
CA GLN A 331 2.04 20.57 -8.04
C GLN A 331 1.03 21.64 -7.58
N ASP A 332 0.12 21.24 -6.71
CA ASP A 332 -0.92 22.06 -6.13
C ASP A 332 -0.87 21.95 -4.61
N THR A 333 -0.78 23.06 -3.89
CA THR A 333 -0.83 23.10 -2.41
C THR A 333 -2.02 23.96 -1.99
N LEU A 334 -2.93 23.34 -1.22
CA LEU A 334 -4.12 24.00 -0.69
C LEU A 334 -4.03 24.04 0.84
N PHE A 335 -4.08 25.22 1.41
CA PHE A 335 -4.00 25.40 2.87
C PHE A 335 -4.92 26.48 3.41
N GLY A 336 -5.26 26.37 4.70
CA GLY A 336 -6.09 27.31 5.43
C GLY A 336 -6.54 26.77 6.77
N GLY A 337 -7.05 27.65 7.62
CA GLY A 337 -7.57 27.29 8.94
C GLY A 337 -6.49 26.79 9.90
N PHE A 338 -5.45 27.57 10.10
CA PHE A 338 -4.37 27.27 11.04
C PHE A 338 -4.79 27.41 12.50
N ALA A 339 -4.20 26.59 13.37
CA ALA A 339 -4.28 26.79 14.81
C ALA A 339 -3.52 28.07 15.23
N PRO A 340 -3.88 28.72 16.36
CA PRO A 340 -3.22 29.94 16.81
C PRO A 340 -1.69 29.82 16.96
N ASN A 341 -1.21 28.66 17.39
CA ASN A 341 0.23 28.40 17.60
C ASN A 341 0.88 27.61 16.47
N SER A 342 0.32 27.66 15.24
CA SER A 342 0.81 26.84 14.12
C SER A 342 2.10 27.42 13.54
N GLU A 343 3.20 26.65 13.61
CA GLU A 343 4.43 26.92 12.87
C GLU A 343 4.24 26.74 11.36
N THR A 344 3.34 25.86 10.95
CA THR A 344 3.00 25.65 9.53
C THR A 344 2.53 26.95 8.89
N ALA A 345 1.83 27.83 9.62
CA ALA A 345 1.40 29.14 9.12
C ALA A 345 2.58 30.05 8.77
N LYS A 346 3.69 29.97 9.52
CA LYS A 346 4.92 30.72 9.24
C LYS A 346 5.57 30.24 7.95
N VAL A 347 5.77 28.93 7.81
CA VAL A 347 6.33 28.33 6.59
C VAL A 347 5.48 28.67 5.36
N MET A 348 4.15 28.62 5.49
CA MET A 348 3.26 28.95 4.37
C MET A 348 3.28 30.47 4.03
N SER A 349 3.45 31.34 5.02
CA SER A 349 3.65 32.78 4.79
C SER A 349 4.91 33.08 3.99
N GLU A 350 6.01 32.39 4.31
CA GLU A 350 7.29 32.53 3.60
C GLU A 350 7.18 31.98 2.16
N ASN A 351 6.54 30.81 1.98
CA ASN A 351 6.35 30.20 0.66
C ASN A 351 5.42 30.99 -0.27
N LEU A 352 4.54 31.83 0.27
CA LEU A 352 3.71 32.72 -0.54
C LEU A 352 4.54 33.83 -1.22
N GLY A 353 5.70 34.13 -0.67
CA GLY A 353 6.57 35.21 -1.18
C GLY A 353 6.21 36.57 -0.62
N TYR A 354 6.81 37.61 -1.21
CA TYR A 354 6.81 38.96 -0.69
C TYR A 354 6.32 39.95 -1.74
N LYS A 355 5.83 41.09 -1.26
CA LYS A 355 5.54 42.29 -2.07
C LYS A 355 6.25 43.50 -1.48
N THR A 356 6.60 44.46 -2.33
CA THR A 356 7.12 45.73 -1.89
C THR A 356 5.95 46.63 -1.51
N VAL A 357 5.98 47.22 -0.33
CA VAL A 357 4.98 48.19 0.16
C VAL A 357 5.67 49.45 0.59
N LEU A 358 4.98 50.57 0.40
CA LEU A 358 5.43 51.86 0.90
C LEU A 358 5.14 51.95 2.40
N SER A 359 6.16 52.14 3.20
CA SER A 359 6.05 52.38 4.64
C SER A 359 6.55 53.79 4.92
N GLY A 360 5.84 54.55 5.74
CA GLY A 360 6.25 55.89 6.08
C GLY A 360 6.14 56.18 7.57
N SER A 361 7.07 56.94 8.08
CA SER A 361 6.97 57.58 9.39
C SER A 361 6.69 59.09 9.22
N VAL A 362 5.72 59.55 9.99
CA VAL A 362 5.40 60.99 10.05
C VAL A 362 5.82 61.49 11.42
N SER A 363 6.82 62.33 11.46
CA SER A 363 7.22 63.03 12.67
C SER A 363 6.54 64.39 12.72
N LYS A 364 5.71 64.66 13.70
CA LYS A 364 5.11 65.96 13.95
C LYS A 364 5.98 66.75 14.91
N GLY A 365 6.94 67.49 14.38
CA GLY A 365 7.63 68.57 15.12
C GLY A 365 6.72 69.78 15.24
N LYS A 366 6.97 70.67 16.25
CA LYS A 366 6.16 71.88 16.51
C LYS A 366 6.15 72.89 15.35
N ASN A 367 7.15 72.82 14.45
CA ASN A 367 7.28 73.79 13.36
C ASN A 367 7.38 73.20 11.96
N ASP A 368 7.66 71.88 11.78
CA ASP A 368 7.67 71.24 10.45
C ASP A 368 7.38 69.76 10.56
N PRO A 369 6.35 69.27 9.87
CA PRO A 369 6.14 67.83 9.76
C PRO A 369 7.11 67.25 8.73
N SER A 370 8.00 66.36 9.13
CA SER A 370 8.82 65.58 8.19
C SER A 370 8.18 64.23 7.91
N GLN A 371 8.09 63.88 6.63
CA GLN A 371 7.66 62.56 6.17
C GLN A 371 8.85 61.84 5.58
N SER A 372 9.11 60.64 6.09
CA SER A 372 10.06 59.74 5.48
C SER A 372 9.30 58.55 4.87
N LEU A 373 9.41 58.40 3.56
CA LEU A 373 8.79 57.25 2.83
C LEU A 373 9.89 56.29 2.46
N GLN A 374 9.69 55.04 2.82
CA GLN A 374 10.62 53.94 2.58
C GLN A 374 9.90 52.74 1.94
N MET A 375 10.47 52.16 0.92
CA MET A 375 9.98 50.91 0.37
C MET A 375 10.48 49.74 1.22
N ILE A 376 9.55 48.97 1.79
CA ILE A 376 9.87 47.79 2.59
C ILE A 376 9.27 46.52 1.97
N GLN A 377 9.96 45.43 2.16
CA GLN A 377 9.48 44.11 1.78
C GLN A 377 8.48 43.63 2.83
N ARG A 378 7.30 43.19 2.40
CA ARG A 378 6.28 42.60 3.26
C ARG A 378 5.80 41.28 2.67
N PRO A 379 5.61 40.21 3.50
CA PRO A 379 4.98 38.97 3.02
C PRO A 379 3.64 39.26 2.31
N LEU A 380 3.31 38.49 1.27
CA LEU A 380 2.01 38.62 0.59
C LEU A 380 0.86 38.44 1.57
N MET A 381 0.99 37.48 2.50
CA MET A 381 0.15 37.38 3.68
C MET A 381 1.05 37.04 4.89
N THR A 382 0.89 37.81 5.96
CA THR A 382 1.62 37.57 7.20
C THR A 382 1.09 36.31 7.90
N THR A 383 1.87 35.74 8.82
CA THR A 383 1.46 34.60 9.65
C THR A 383 0.14 34.87 10.37
N ASP A 384 -0.06 36.10 10.87
CA ASP A 384 -1.28 36.49 11.61
C ASP A 384 -2.49 36.60 10.67
N GLU A 385 -2.30 37.13 9.45
CA GLU A 385 -3.34 37.17 8.43
C GLU A 385 -3.76 35.76 7.99
N LEU A 386 -2.84 34.80 7.93
CA LEU A 386 -3.15 33.40 7.65
C LEU A 386 -3.90 32.74 8.80
N LYS A 387 -3.50 32.98 10.05
CA LYS A 387 -4.16 32.46 11.25
C LYS A 387 -5.56 33.03 11.45
N SER A 388 -5.76 34.31 11.10
CA SER A 388 -7.05 35.01 11.23
C SER A 388 -7.99 34.82 10.04
N MET A 389 -7.58 34.02 9.05
CA MET A 389 -8.39 33.80 7.84
C MET A 389 -9.71 33.12 8.18
N PRO A 390 -10.88 33.67 7.76
CA PRO A 390 -12.19 33.11 8.08
C PRO A 390 -12.34 31.66 7.61
N LYS A 391 -13.10 30.88 8.36
CA LYS A 391 -13.42 29.48 8.00
C LYS A 391 -13.98 29.37 6.58
N GLY A 392 -13.54 28.33 5.85
CA GLY A 392 -13.94 28.10 4.46
C GLY A 392 -13.15 28.89 3.43
N ASN A 393 -12.28 29.82 3.85
CA ASN A 393 -11.30 30.43 2.96
C ASN A 393 -9.99 29.65 2.97
N PHE A 394 -9.40 29.52 1.78
CA PHE A 394 -8.17 28.78 1.55
C PHE A 394 -7.27 29.56 0.58
N ILE A 395 -5.99 29.29 0.68
CA ILE A 395 -5.01 29.70 -0.31
C ILE A 395 -4.66 28.49 -1.17
N LEU A 396 -4.71 28.68 -2.48
CA LEU A 396 -4.25 27.70 -3.47
C LEU A 396 -2.96 28.23 -4.10
N MET A 397 -1.89 27.49 -3.93
CA MET A 397 -0.65 27.64 -4.70
C MET A 397 -0.62 26.56 -5.78
N LYS A 398 -0.22 26.94 -6.97
CA LYS A 398 -0.10 26.06 -8.12
C LYS A 398 1.14 26.39 -8.92
N THR A 399 1.87 25.38 -9.37
CA THR A 399 3.06 25.55 -10.21
C THR A 399 2.74 26.42 -11.44
N GLY A 400 3.51 27.48 -11.65
CA GLY A 400 3.35 28.41 -12.77
C GLY A 400 2.14 29.36 -12.67
N LYS A 401 1.53 29.51 -11.51
CA LYS A 401 0.43 30.44 -11.24
C LYS A 401 0.69 31.23 -9.96
N ASN A 402 0.20 32.45 -9.94
CA ASN A 402 0.21 33.24 -8.70
C ASN A 402 -0.72 32.61 -7.66
N PRO A 403 -0.39 32.73 -6.37
CA PRO A 403 -1.26 32.24 -5.29
C PRO A 403 -2.66 32.86 -5.38
N MET A 404 -3.67 32.06 -5.12
CA MET A 404 -5.07 32.47 -5.20
C MET A 404 -5.77 32.25 -3.88
N LYS A 405 -6.46 33.28 -3.37
CA LYS A 405 -7.39 33.12 -2.24
C LYS A 405 -8.73 32.64 -2.78
N THR A 406 -9.25 31.54 -2.23
CA THR A 406 -10.51 30.93 -2.65
C THR A 406 -11.41 30.63 -1.46
N LYS A 407 -12.72 30.60 -1.70
CA LYS A 407 -13.71 30.17 -0.72
C LYS A 407 -14.33 28.86 -1.18
N LEU A 408 -14.14 27.81 -0.37
CA LEU A 408 -14.71 26.52 -0.65
C LEU A 408 -16.02 26.35 0.13
N ARG A 409 -17.05 25.90 -0.57
CA ARG A 409 -18.34 25.57 0.05
C ARG A 409 -18.35 24.10 0.44
N LEU A 410 -18.98 23.80 1.56
CA LEU A 410 -19.26 22.42 1.95
C LEU A 410 -20.07 21.72 0.84
N TYR A 411 -19.82 20.43 0.63
CA TYR A 411 -20.49 19.65 -0.42
C TYR A 411 -22.02 19.64 -0.26
N LYS A 412 -22.52 19.65 0.98
CA LYS A 412 -23.97 19.76 1.29
C LYS A 412 -24.64 20.98 0.64
N LYS A 413 -23.86 22.06 0.43
CA LYS A 413 -24.36 23.29 -0.22
C LYS A 413 -24.30 23.23 -1.75
N TRP A 414 -23.92 22.09 -2.33
CA TRP A 414 -23.82 21.90 -3.77
C TRP A 414 -25.05 21.21 -4.37
N GLY A 415 -26.08 20.94 -3.55
CA GLY A 415 -27.29 20.24 -3.99
C GLY A 415 -27.02 18.77 -4.33
N ILE A 416 -26.02 18.15 -3.70
CA ILE A 416 -25.78 16.71 -3.80
C ILE A 416 -26.69 16.05 -2.77
N GLU A 417 -27.73 15.39 -3.25
CA GLU A 417 -28.61 14.55 -2.44
C GLU A 417 -28.02 13.14 -2.41
N LEU A 418 -27.97 12.56 -1.21
CA LEU A 418 -27.50 11.20 -0.99
C LEU A 418 -28.74 10.29 -0.97
N SER A 419 -28.82 9.36 -1.89
CA SER A 419 -29.92 8.39 -1.99
C SER A 419 -29.93 7.33 -0.87
N GLY A 420 -28.93 7.35 0.01
CA GLY A 420 -28.72 6.44 1.12
C GLY A 420 -27.25 6.26 1.47
N GLU A 421 -27.00 5.47 2.49
CA GLU A 421 -25.64 5.12 2.90
C GLU A 421 -25.19 3.81 2.24
N TYR A 422 -23.94 3.73 1.83
CA TYR A 422 -23.32 2.47 1.45
C TYR A 422 -23.20 1.58 2.68
N LYS A 423 -23.91 0.44 2.67
CA LYS A 423 -23.92 -0.49 3.81
C LYS A 423 -23.12 -1.73 3.46
N MET A 424 -22.12 -2.01 4.24
CA MET A 424 -21.46 -3.30 4.24
C MET A 424 -22.37 -4.35 4.91
N ARG A 425 -22.37 -5.55 4.37
CA ARG A 425 -23.07 -6.68 5.00
C ARG A 425 -22.15 -7.29 6.05
N MET A 426 -22.69 -7.53 7.24
CA MET A 426 -22.00 -8.33 8.24
C MET A 426 -21.71 -9.72 7.68
N ARG A 427 -20.49 -10.17 7.79
CA ARG A 427 -20.08 -11.53 7.47
C ARG A 427 -20.05 -12.35 8.76
N ASN A 428 -20.57 -13.57 8.69
CA ASN A 428 -20.41 -14.49 9.80
C ASN A 428 -18.92 -14.83 9.97
N HIS A 429 -18.51 -15.10 11.20
CA HIS A 429 -17.18 -15.60 11.48
C HIS A 429 -16.97 -16.92 10.71
N ARG A 430 -15.89 -16.98 9.92
CA ARG A 430 -15.54 -18.13 9.09
C ARG A 430 -14.33 -18.81 9.69
N GLU A 431 -14.33 -20.14 9.68
CA GLU A 431 -13.16 -20.92 10.07
C GLU A 431 -12.05 -20.82 9.04
N VAL A 432 -10.84 -20.52 9.48
CA VAL A 432 -9.67 -20.37 8.62
C VAL A 432 -8.97 -21.72 8.48
N GLU A 433 -8.74 -22.14 7.25
CA GLU A 433 -7.97 -23.33 6.93
C GLU A 433 -6.51 -22.97 6.71
N TYR A 434 -5.60 -23.54 7.46
CA TYR A 434 -4.17 -23.26 7.38
C TYR A 434 -3.41 -24.32 6.63
N ALA A 435 -2.42 -23.94 5.84
CA ALA A 435 -1.49 -24.87 5.21
C ALA A 435 -0.65 -25.62 6.27
N SER A 436 -0.44 -26.89 6.05
CA SER A 436 0.37 -27.75 6.89
C SER A 436 1.60 -28.25 6.13
N MET A 437 2.76 -28.22 6.76
CA MET A 437 4.00 -28.77 6.19
C MET A 437 3.82 -30.23 5.78
N TYR A 438 3.11 -31.02 6.60
CA TYR A 438 2.86 -32.43 6.32
C TYR A 438 2.06 -32.64 5.02
N GLU A 439 1.01 -31.84 4.80
CA GLU A 439 0.19 -31.90 3.57
C GLU A 439 1.02 -31.54 2.34
N ILE A 440 1.84 -30.48 2.43
CA ILE A 440 2.72 -30.05 1.35
C ILE A 440 3.75 -31.14 1.01
N GLU A 441 4.39 -31.74 2.02
CA GLU A 441 5.32 -32.87 1.82
C GLU A 441 4.63 -34.06 1.17
N SER A 442 3.41 -34.39 1.59
CA SER A 442 2.64 -35.50 1.01
C SER A 442 2.35 -35.25 -0.47
N ILE A 443 1.95 -34.01 -0.82
CA ILE A 443 1.69 -33.63 -2.22
C ILE A 443 2.98 -33.69 -3.06
N LEU A 444 4.10 -33.20 -2.52
CA LEU A 444 5.38 -33.25 -3.20
C LEU A 444 5.87 -34.69 -3.43
N LYS A 445 5.76 -35.55 -2.42
CA LYS A 445 6.12 -36.97 -2.53
C LYS A 445 5.26 -37.72 -3.56
N SER A 446 3.94 -37.46 -3.58
CA SER A 446 3.05 -38.10 -4.56
C SER A 446 3.35 -37.65 -6.01
N LYS A 447 3.73 -36.37 -6.21
CA LYS A 447 4.16 -35.88 -7.52
C LYS A 447 5.47 -36.53 -7.99
N ASN A 448 6.45 -36.67 -7.10
CA ASN A 448 7.73 -37.32 -7.41
C ASN A 448 7.54 -38.77 -7.76
N GLN A 449 6.73 -39.53 -7.01
CA GLN A 449 6.41 -40.94 -7.34
C GLN A 449 5.72 -41.07 -8.70
N ASN A 450 4.84 -40.14 -9.07
CA ASN A 450 4.22 -40.17 -10.39
C ASN A 450 5.23 -39.90 -11.51
N ILE A 451 6.19 -38.98 -11.28
CA ILE A 451 7.27 -38.70 -12.24
C ILE A 451 8.17 -39.92 -12.40
N ASP A 452 8.58 -40.55 -11.30
CA ASP A 452 9.42 -41.77 -11.32
C ASP A 452 8.70 -42.92 -12.03
N ASN A 453 7.41 -43.13 -11.80
CA ASN A 453 6.60 -44.12 -12.50
C ASN A 453 6.48 -43.85 -14.00
N ILE A 454 6.33 -42.58 -14.40
CA ILE A 454 6.29 -42.15 -15.81
C ILE A 454 7.65 -42.39 -16.46
N MET A 455 8.74 -42.03 -15.81
CA MET A 455 10.11 -42.23 -16.31
C MET A 455 10.43 -43.72 -16.47
N GLN A 456 10.08 -44.55 -15.49
CA GLN A 456 10.24 -46.02 -15.61
C GLN A 456 9.43 -46.57 -16.78
N HIS A 457 8.21 -46.06 -17.03
CA HIS A 457 7.37 -46.48 -18.17
C HIS A 457 7.97 -46.05 -19.51
N ILE A 458 8.58 -44.88 -19.59
CA ILE A 458 9.24 -44.37 -20.78
C ILE A 458 10.52 -45.20 -21.10
N ASP A 459 11.32 -45.50 -20.07
CA ASP A 459 12.50 -46.33 -20.22
C ASP A 459 12.14 -47.76 -20.65
N PHE A 460 11.08 -48.35 -20.13
CA PHE A 460 10.57 -49.66 -20.58
C PHE A 460 10.06 -49.64 -22.02
N GLN A 461 9.48 -48.52 -22.48
CA GLN A 461 9.04 -48.41 -23.86
C GLN A 461 10.19 -48.12 -24.83
N SER A 462 11.22 -47.39 -24.42
CA SER A 462 12.42 -47.16 -25.22
C SER A 462 13.25 -48.41 -25.39
N ILE A 463 13.37 -49.25 -24.37
CA ILE A 463 14.03 -50.55 -24.41
C ILE A 463 13.27 -51.53 -25.34
N LYS A 464 11.93 -51.49 -25.34
CA LYS A 464 11.12 -52.33 -26.25
C LYS A 464 11.19 -51.89 -27.74
N ARG A 465 11.47 -50.61 -28.03
CA ARG A 465 11.64 -50.09 -29.39
C ARG A 465 13.07 -50.18 -29.92
N GLY A 466 14.08 -50.37 -29.05
CA GLY A 466 15.50 -50.56 -29.43
C GLY A 466 15.89 -51.96 -29.87
N GLY A 467 14.95 -52.90 -29.96
CA GLY A 467 15.20 -54.28 -30.39
C GLY A 467 14.96 -54.48 -31.90
N VAL A 468 15.51 -53.65 -32.77
CA VAL A 468 15.62 -53.99 -34.21
C VAL A 468 17.01 -54.50 -34.42
N LYS A 469 17.09 -55.81 -34.68
CA LYS A 469 18.27 -56.51 -35.19
C LYS A 469 18.72 -55.86 -36.50
N VAL A 470 19.99 -55.50 -36.56
CA VAL A 470 20.69 -55.30 -37.83
C VAL A 470 21.21 -56.67 -38.23
N GLU A 471 20.69 -57.20 -39.28
CA GLU A 471 21.38 -58.19 -40.12
C GLU A 471 22.19 -57.45 -41.20
#